data_8170f6ce2d09843109a1819842e71564
#
_entry.id   8170f6ce2d09843109a1819842e71564
#
_cell.length_a   1.000
_cell.length_b   1.000
_cell.length_c   1.000
_cell.angle_alpha   90.00
_cell.angle_beta   90.00
_cell.angle_gamma   90.00
#
_symmetry.space_group_name_H-M   'P 1'
#
loop_
_entity.id
_entity.type
_entity.pdbx_description
1 polymer ?
#
loop_
_entity_poly.entity_id
_entity_poly.type
_entity_poly.pdbx_seq_one_letter_code
_entity_poly.pdbx_strand_id
1 'polypeptide(L)'
;MNEAERNLVWFGRQRRKSGNDVTITVNYDAQSHKGRYVGFTFRNDSYKKFAEESAYFELAFFKNRMFFKKSDSTKGLLLQANRETPNRYAKVQSDNADYFTHWGGDYKLQYDEFWDLYYIERKDED
;
A
#
# COMPACT_ATOMS: atom_id res chain seq x y z
N MET A 1 0.00 -9.08 -40.27
CA MET A 1 0.84 -9.28 -39.07
C MET A 1 1.49 -10.65 -39.14
N ASN A 2 2.81 -10.70 -39.10
CA ASN A 2 3.52 -11.96 -39.12
C ASN A 2 3.64 -12.57 -37.74
N GLU A 3 4.11 -13.81 -37.65
CA GLU A 3 4.23 -14.49 -36.36
C GLU A 3 5.16 -13.79 -35.38
N ALA A 4 6.23 -13.19 -35.87
CA ALA A 4 7.17 -12.48 -35.02
C ALA A 4 6.50 -11.30 -34.30
N GLU A 5 5.64 -10.60 -35.02
CA GLU A 5 4.91 -9.48 -34.43
C GLU A 5 3.91 -9.92 -33.38
N ARG A 6 3.28 -11.09 -33.56
CA ARG A 6 2.35 -11.63 -32.55
C ARG A 6 3.05 -12.05 -31.28
N ASN A 7 4.31 -12.48 -31.44
CA ASN A 7 5.06 -12.98 -30.28
C ASN A 7 5.87 -11.89 -29.58
N LEU A 8 5.81 -10.66 -30.09
CA LEU A 8 6.50 -9.56 -29.44
C LEU A 8 5.77 -9.17 -28.17
N VAL A 9 6.52 -9.16 -27.09
CA VAL A 9 6.02 -8.70 -25.81
C VAL A 9 6.53 -7.28 -25.60
N TRP A 10 5.60 -6.34 -25.53
CA TRP A 10 5.94 -4.93 -25.39
C TRP A 10 5.99 -4.57 -23.91
N PHE A 11 7.16 -4.21 -23.45
CA PHE A 11 7.35 -3.72 -22.09
C PHE A 11 7.40 -2.19 -22.11
N GLY A 12 7.16 -1.56 -21.00
CA GLY A 12 7.32 -0.12 -20.88
C GLY A 12 6.09 0.70 -21.19
N ARG A 13 5.26 0.28 -22.14
CA ARG A 13 4.00 0.96 -22.41
C ARG A 13 2.79 0.18 -21.98
N GLN A 14 2.96 -1.07 -21.74
CA GLN A 14 1.89 -1.83 -21.15
C GLN A 14 1.76 -1.43 -19.69
N ARG A 15 0.68 -0.75 -19.42
CA ARG A 15 0.25 -0.66 -18.04
C ARG A 15 -0.12 -2.08 -17.63
N ARG A 16 0.77 -2.72 -16.92
CA ARG A 16 0.36 -3.89 -16.20
C ARG A 16 -0.80 -3.45 -15.34
N LYS A 17 -1.93 -4.06 -15.55
CA LYS A 17 -2.92 -4.06 -14.50
C LYS A 17 -2.28 -4.83 -13.37
N SER A 18 -1.61 -4.09 -12.52
CA SER A 18 -1.18 -4.65 -11.27
C SER A 18 -2.45 -5.09 -10.56
N GLY A 19 -2.58 -6.38 -10.26
CA GLY A 19 -3.63 -6.86 -9.39
C GLY A 19 -3.42 -6.41 -7.96
N ASN A 20 -2.39 -5.59 -7.72
CA ASN A 20 -2.01 -5.13 -6.39
C ASN A 20 -2.67 -3.80 -6.07
N ASP A 21 -3.17 -3.69 -4.87
CA ASP A 21 -3.89 -2.51 -4.40
C ASP A 21 -3.02 -1.61 -3.54
N VAL A 22 -2.05 -2.19 -2.83
CA VAL A 22 -1.23 -1.48 -1.86
C VAL A 22 0.23 -1.81 -2.10
N THR A 23 1.06 -0.78 -2.19
CA THR A 23 2.52 -0.92 -2.21
C THR A 23 3.08 -0.29 -0.96
N ILE A 24 3.93 -1.02 -0.25
CA ILE A 24 4.63 -0.51 0.92
C ILE A 24 6.12 -0.39 0.59
N THR A 25 6.65 0.79 0.80
CA THR A 25 8.07 1.08 0.62
C THR A 25 8.68 1.36 1.99
N VAL A 26 9.73 0.62 2.33
CA VAL A 26 10.42 0.80 3.60
C VAL A 26 11.82 1.33 3.31
N ASN A 27 12.13 2.50 3.81
CA ASN A 27 13.44 3.11 3.68
C ASN A 27 14.17 3.07 5.02
N TYR A 28 15.26 2.34 5.06
CA TYR A 28 16.07 2.20 6.28
C TYR A 28 17.25 3.16 6.34
N ASP A 29 17.54 3.85 5.25
CA ASP A 29 18.71 4.73 5.19
C ASP A 29 18.44 6.04 5.93
N ALA A 30 18.91 6.12 7.15
CA ALA A 30 18.76 7.32 7.97
C ALA A 30 19.56 8.50 7.42
N GLN A 31 20.50 8.23 6.52
CA GLN A 31 21.35 9.28 5.94
C GLN A 31 20.82 9.82 4.62
N SER A 32 19.80 9.19 4.05
CA SER A 32 19.13 9.76 2.88
C SER A 32 18.44 11.06 3.30
N HIS A 33 18.23 11.96 2.36
CA HIS A 33 17.60 13.24 2.70
C HIS A 33 16.15 13.08 3.17
N LYS A 34 15.53 11.94 2.90
CA LYS A 34 14.17 11.62 3.38
C LYS A 34 14.18 10.95 4.74
N GLY A 35 15.33 10.46 5.20
CA GLY A 35 15.43 9.73 6.44
C GLY A 35 14.76 8.34 6.38
N ARG A 36 14.65 7.71 7.53
CA ARG A 36 13.94 6.43 7.64
C ARG A 36 12.45 6.69 7.59
N TYR A 37 11.75 5.95 6.73
CA TYR A 37 10.29 6.09 6.65
C TYR A 37 9.66 4.85 6.04
N VAL A 38 8.36 4.72 6.23
CA VAL A 38 7.54 3.72 5.56
C VAL A 38 6.47 4.47 4.77
N GLY A 39 6.41 4.19 3.48
CA GLY A 39 5.42 4.79 2.61
C GLY A 39 4.39 3.78 2.15
N PHE A 40 3.14 4.18 2.12
CA PHE A 40 2.04 3.40 1.57
C PHE A 40 1.54 4.06 0.31
N THR A 41 1.36 3.28 -0.75
CA THR A 41 0.65 3.74 -1.94
C THR A 41 -0.60 2.89 -2.09
N PHE A 42 -1.77 3.52 -1.98
CA PHE A 42 -3.05 2.86 -2.21
C PHE A 42 -3.47 3.19 -3.63
N ARG A 43 -3.51 2.16 -4.48
CA ARG A 43 -3.70 2.33 -5.93
C ARG A 43 -5.18 2.30 -6.31
N ASN A 44 -5.52 3.07 -7.33
CA ASN A 44 -6.82 2.98 -8.01
C ASN A 44 -8.01 3.03 -7.04
N ASP A 45 -7.98 3.98 -6.12
CA ASP A 45 -9.06 4.19 -5.14
C ASP A 45 -9.25 3.02 -4.15
N SER A 46 -8.26 2.12 -4.02
CA SER A 46 -8.37 1.01 -3.07
C SER A 46 -8.63 1.47 -1.63
N TYR A 47 -8.12 2.65 -1.28
CA TYR A 47 -8.33 3.23 0.05
C TYR A 47 -9.81 3.44 0.39
N LYS A 48 -10.67 3.62 -0.62
CA LYS A 48 -12.10 3.84 -0.39
C LYS A 48 -12.78 2.64 0.24
N LYS A 49 -12.23 1.45 0.07
CA LYS A 49 -12.80 0.24 0.65
C LYS A 49 -12.80 0.28 2.17
N PHE A 50 -11.78 0.86 2.79
CA PHE A 50 -11.71 0.94 4.25
C PHE A 50 -11.87 2.36 4.79
N ALA A 51 -11.40 3.36 4.08
CA ALA A 51 -11.44 4.75 4.57
C ALA A 51 -12.70 5.49 4.15
N GLU A 52 -13.42 4.97 3.13
CA GLU A 52 -14.59 5.62 2.57
C GLU A 52 -14.26 7.05 2.14
N GLU A 53 -14.90 8.05 2.73
CA GLU A 53 -14.65 9.46 2.42
C GLU A 53 -13.69 10.12 3.41
N SER A 54 -13.20 9.36 4.40
CA SER A 54 -12.29 9.92 5.39
C SER A 54 -10.92 10.19 4.79
N ALA A 55 -10.29 11.27 5.23
CA ALA A 55 -8.91 11.57 4.86
C ALA A 55 -7.90 10.86 5.76
N TYR A 56 -8.35 10.11 6.75
CA TYR A 56 -7.49 9.47 7.73
C TYR A 56 -7.84 8.00 7.89
N PHE A 57 -6.84 7.20 8.23
CA PHE A 57 -7.05 5.79 8.53
C PHE A 57 -6.13 5.33 9.67
N GLU A 58 -6.48 4.22 10.26
CA GLU A 58 -5.65 3.57 11.27
C GLU A 58 -5.31 2.17 10.80
N LEU A 59 -4.22 1.64 11.31
CA LEU A 59 -3.81 0.28 11.01
C LEU A 59 -3.48 -0.48 12.28
N ALA A 60 -3.60 -1.80 12.21
CA ALA A 60 -3.27 -2.69 13.31
C ALA A 60 -2.66 -3.97 12.76
N PHE A 61 -1.79 -4.57 13.54
CA PHE A 61 -1.14 -5.81 13.16
C PHE A 61 -1.70 -6.98 13.96
N PHE A 62 -1.90 -8.09 13.27
CA PHE A 62 -2.21 -9.35 13.93
C PHE A 62 -1.57 -10.48 13.12
N LYS A 63 -0.56 -11.11 13.69
CA LYS A 63 0.24 -12.12 13.00
C LYS A 63 0.86 -11.54 11.73
N ASN A 64 0.64 -12.17 10.57
CA ASN A 64 1.17 -11.70 9.31
C ASN A 64 0.18 -10.83 8.53
N ARG A 65 -0.81 -10.27 9.21
CA ARG A 65 -1.82 -9.40 8.61
C ARG A 65 -1.73 -7.99 9.14
N MET A 66 -2.01 -7.05 8.27
CA MET A 66 -2.11 -5.64 8.61
C MET A 66 -3.53 -5.18 8.26
N PHE A 67 -4.29 -4.80 9.26
CA PHE A 67 -5.68 -4.39 9.09
C PHE A 67 -5.78 -2.87 8.99
N PHE A 68 -6.73 -2.42 8.18
CA PHE A 68 -6.97 -1.00 7.97
C PHE A 68 -8.40 -0.66 8.32
N LYS A 69 -8.60 0.49 8.93
CA LYS A 69 -9.94 1.04 9.14
C LYS A 69 -9.91 2.55 8.99
N LYS A 70 -11.05 3.14 8.70
CA LYS A 70 -11.14 4.59 8.63
C LYS A 70 -10.94 5.20 10.01
N SER A 71 -10.43 6.42 10.03
CA SER A 71 -10.34 7.22 11.24
C SER A 71 -10.98 8.57 10.97
N ASP A 72 -11.79 9.03 11.90
CA ASP A 72 -12.39 10.37 11.82
C ASP A 72 -11.51 11.41 12.50
N SER A 73 -10.37 10.98 13.01
CA SER A 73 -9.48 11.81 13.82
C SER A 73 -8.16 12.07 13.12
N THR A 74 -7.63 13.28 13.29
CA THR A 74 -6.28 13.62 12.87
C THR A 74 -5.20 12.79 13.55
N LYS A 75 -5.56 11.95 14.53
CA LYS A 75 -4.64 10.99 15.14
C LYS A 75 -4.33 9.82 14.21
N GLY A 76 -5.16 9.59 13.20
CA GLY A 76 -4.89 8.56 12.19
C GLY A 76 -3.83 9.01 11.21
N LEU A 77 -3.47 8.10 10.31
CA LEU A 77 -2.54 8.40 9.23
C LEU A 77 -3.28 9.14 8.12
N LEU A 78 -2.66 10.17 7.60
CA LEU A 78 -3.24 10.99 6.54
C LEU A 78 -3.11 10.33 5.18
N LEU A 79 -4.21 10.26 4.45
CA LEU A 79 -4.24 9.82 3.05
C LEU A 79 -4.04 11.04 2.16
N GLN A 80 -2.85 11.17 1.62
CA GLN A 80 -2.49 12.32 0.79
C GLN A 80 -2.88 12.07 -0.67
N ALA A 81 -3.52 13.08 -1.27
CA ALA A 81 -3.93 12.99 -2.65
C ALA A 81 -2.74 13.18 -3.60
N ASN A 82 -2.77 12.45 -4.70
CA ASN A 82 -1.88 12.70 -5.82
C ASN A 82 -2.69 13.40 -6.91
N ARG A 83 -2.18 14.51 -7.41
CA ARG A 83 -2.89 15.33 -8.41
C ARG A 83 -3.11 14.62 -9.74
N GLU A 84 -2.24 13.69 -10.09
CA GLU A 84 -2.23 13.09 -11.42
C GLU A 84 -2.89 11.72 -11.49
N THR A 85 -3.14 11.10 -10.36
CA THR A 85 -3.65 9.72 -10.32
C THR A 85 -4.71 9.57 -9.23
N PRO A 86 -5.55 8.52 -9.30
CA PRO A 86 -6.49 8.23 -8.23
C PRO A 86 -5.84 7.61 -6.98
N ASN A 87 -4.52 7.52 -6.97
CA ASN A 87 -3.80 6.94 -5.85
C ASN A 87 -3.80 7.86 -4.64
N ARG A 88 -3.66 7.27 -3.47
CA ARG A 88 -3.43 7.99 -2.23
C ARG A 88 -2.17 7.49 -1.57
N TYR A 89 -1.51 8.36 -0.85
CA TYR A 89 -0.25 8.07 -0.19
C TYR A 89 -0.37 8.31 1.30
N ALA A 90 0.30 7.48 2.08
CA ALA A 90 0.43 7.69 3.51
C ALA A 90 1.87 7.44 3.91
N LYS A 91 2.30 8.08 4.99
CA LYS A 91 3.68 7.98 5.44
C LYS A 91 3.71 7.77 6.95
N VAL A 92 4.51 6.81 7.39
CA VAL A 92 4.75 6.55 8.81
C VAL A 92 6.16 7.05 9.14
N GLN A 93 6.27 7.80 10.21
CA GLN A 93 7.52 8.41 10.61
C GLN A 93 8.54 7.40 11.11
N SER A 94 9.79 7.81 11.12
CA SER A 94 10.96 6.97 11.32
C SER A 94 10.95 6.12 12.59
N ASP A 95 10.41 6.64 13.69
CA ASP A 95 10.44 5.92 14.96
C ASP A 95 9.63 4.63 14.93
N ASN A 96 8.66 4.55 14.04
CA ASN A 96 7.80 3.39 13.90
C ASN A 96 8.17 2.50 12.71
N ALA A 97 9.22 2.86 11.96
CA ALA A 97 9.59 2.12 10.75
C ALA A 97 9.96 0.67 11.04
N ASP A 98 10.50 0.40 12.24
CA ASP A 98 10.94 -0.95 12.60
C ASP A 98 9.79 -1.96 12.65
N TYR A 99 8.58 -1.50 12.92
CA TYR A 99 7.41 -2.38 12.90
C TYR A 99 7.09 -2.91 11.49
N PHE A 100 7.63 -2.27 10.48
CA PHE A 100 7.34 -2.58 9.08
C PHE A 100 8.49 -3.30 8.38
N THR A 101 9.45 -3.81 9.13
CA THR A 101 10.70 -4.36 8.58
C THR A 101 10.47 -5.38 7.47
N HIS A 102 9.47 -6.23 7.59
CA HIS A 102 9.20 -7.30 6.62
C HIS A 102 7.98 -7.01 5.75
N TRP A 103 7.52 -5.76 5.73
CA TRP A 103 6.29 -5.41 5.04
C TRP A 103 6.50 -4.73 3.69
N GLY A 104 7.73 -4.48 3.27
CA GLY A 104 7.97 -3.89 1.95
C GLY A 104 7.48 -4.81 0.84
N GLY A 105 6.81 -4.23 -0.17
CA GLY A 105 6.33 -4.98 -1.32
C GLY A 105 4.94 -4.57 -1.77
N ASP A 106 4.38 -5.39 -2.66
CA ASP A 106 3.07 -5.17 -3.25
C ASP A 106 2.06 -6.15 -2.67
N TYR A 107 0.88 -5.66 -2.37
CA TYR A 107 -0.15 -6.44 -1.70
C TYR A 107 -1.51 -6.25 -2.33
N LYS A 108 -2.33 -7.27 -2.20
CA LYS A 108 -3.73 -7.22 -2.59
C LYS A 108 -4.58 -6.99 -1.34
N LEU A 109 -5.50 -6.04 -1.42
CA LEU A 109 -6.40 -5.75 -0.30
C LEU A 109 -7.46 -6.84 -0.22
N GLN A 110 -7.63 -7.41 0.96
CA GLN A 110 -8.58 -8.48 1.22
C GLN A 110 -9.54 -8.08 2.32
N TYR A 111 -10.64 -8.79 2.43
CA TYR A 111 -11.66 -8.52 3.44
C TYR A 111 -11.79 -9.70 4.38
N ASP A 112 -11.78 -9.41 5.68
CA ASP A 112 -11.95 -10.41 6.74
C ASP A 112 -13.36 -10.27 7.33
N GLU A 113 -14.18 -11.28 7.16
CA GLU A 113 -15.56 -11.25 7.62
C GLU A 113 -15.68 -11.29 9.15
N PHE A 114 -14.76 -11.97 9.79
CA PHE A 114 -14.80 -12.10 11.25
C PHE A 114 -14.57 -10.75 11.94
N TRP A 115 -13.55 -10.00 11.47
CA TRP A 115 -13.21 -8.70 12.04
C TRP A 115 -13.99 -7.55 11.40
N ASP A 116 -14.62 -7.81 10.25
CA ASP A 116 -15.24 -6.77 9.42
C ASP A 116 -14.23 -5.67 9.08
N LEU A 117 -13.05 -6.08 8.65
CA LEU A 117 -11.95 -5.19 8.33
C LEU A 117 -11.26 -5.62 7.04
N TYR A 118 -10.74 -4.64 6.32
CA TYR A 118 -9.86 -4.91 5.19
C TYR A 118 -8.43 -5.07 5.67
N TYR A 119 -7.68 -5.92 4.98
CA TYR A 119 -6.31 -6.22 5.38
C TYR A 119 -5.44 -6.58 4.19
N ILE A 120 -4.13 -6.49 4.43
CA ILE A 120 -3.12 -7.10 3.56
C ILE A 120 -2.40 -8.16 4.37
N GLU A 121 -1.86 -9.15 3.66
CA GLU A 121 -1.20 -10.27 4.31
C GLU A 121 0.18 -10.47 3.68
N ARG A 122 1.20 -10.47 4.51
CA ARG A 122 2.54 -10.80 4.04
C ARG A 122 2.72 -12.30 4.03
N LYS A 123 3.57 -12.77 3.12
CA LYS A 123 3.93 -14.18 3.08
C LYS A 123 4.79 -14.51 4.29
N ASP A 124 4.38 -15.55 4.99
CA ASP A 124 5.16 -16.03 6.11
C ASP A 124 6.39 -16.74 5.55
N GLU A 125 7.56 -16.22 5.87
CA GLU A 125 8.82 -16.80 5.44
C GLU A 125 9.36 -17.63 6.59
N ASP A 126 8.97 -18.85 6.63
CA ASP A 126 9.56 -19.77 7.59
C ASP A 126 10.89 -20.30 7.10
#